data_f868f014cb809519e2fb59f27cf3395f
#
_entry.id   f868f014cb809519e2fb59f27cf3395f
#
_cell.length_a   1.000
_cell.length_b   1.000
_cell.length_c   1.000
_cell.angle_alpha   90.00
_cell.angle_beta   90.00
_cell.angle_gamma   90.00
#
_symmetry.space_group_name_H-M   'P 1'
#
loop_
_entity.id
_entity.type
_entity.pdbx_description
1 polymer ?
#
loop_
_entity_poly.entity_id
_entity_poly.type
_entity_poly.pdbx_seq_one_letter_code
_entity_poly.pdbx_strand_id
1 'polypeptide(L)'
;MKFRTLGEYYEKLEATSKRLELIDILSKLFKESNAEEIGKICYLLQGRVAPFFEPTEIGMAEAMIAQAVARAFETDKNSVLKLYREKGNFGLAAQSLADRLQTTDHSRKKAVDSSPLTVSEVCSKLLEIANFSGEGTVEKKVGTLSELLKKLDPVSVKHVVNIPLGTLRLGIGGPTVLDSLSLAKHGDKTLRPILEDAYNKTSDLGFVAQTFFKSGIGAVKKTKLIVGKPVRPALAERLPSAEEA
;
A
#
# COMPACT_ATOMS: atom_id res chain seq x y z
N MET A 1 13.40 3.96 1.06
CA MET A 1 12.53 5.09 1.51
C MET A 1 12.02 4.81 2.91
N LYS A 2 11.88 5.84 3.78
CA LYS A 2 11.20 5.73 5.09
C LYS A 2 9.70 5.53 4.87
N PHE A 3 9.04 4.72 5.69
CA PHE A 3 7.58 4.51 5.54
C PHE A 3 6.78 5.79 5.83
N ARG A 4 7.26 6.64 6.74
CA ARG A 4 6.70 7.99 6.98
C ARG A 4 6.58 8.80 5.69
N THR A 5 7.64 8.83 4.86
CA THR A 5 7.61 9.52 3.56
C THR A 5 6.50 8.97 2.65
N LEU A 6 6.35 7.63 2.59
CA LEU A 6 5.23 7.02 1.86
C LEU A 6 3.88 7.42 2.45
N GLY A 7 3.75 7.45 3.79
CA GLY A 7 2.54 7.93 4.47
C GLY A 7 2.19 9.38 4.13
N GLU A 8 3.17 10.27 4.06
CA GLU A 8 2.98 11.66 3.64
C GLU A 8 2.51 11.78 2.17
N TYR A 9 2.95 10.88 1.29
CA TYR A 9 2.40 10.77 -0.07
C TYR A 9 0.95 10.27 -0.07
N TYR A 10 0.60 9.33 0.81
CA TYR A 10 -0.78 8.87 0.95
C TYR A 10 -1.72 9.99 1.40
N GLU A 11 -1.30 10.84 2.35
CA GLU A 11 -2.07 12.03 2.75
C GLU A 11 -2.34 12.96 1.54
N LYS A 12 -1.33 13.20 0.70
CA LYS A 12 -1.49 14.01 -0.53
C LYS A 12 -2.44 13.36 -1.53
N LEU A 13 -2.39 12.04 -1.66
CA LEU A 13 -3.27 11.28 -2.57
C LEU A 13 -4.72 11.26 -2.08
N GLU A 14 -4.94 11.13 -0.76
CA GLU A 14 -6.29 11.20 -0.16
C GLU A 14 -6.92 12.60 -0.28
N ALA A 15 -6.11 13.65 -0.38
CA ALA A 15 -6.57 15.03 -0.47
C ALA A 15 -7.12 15.43 -1.86
N THR A 16 -6.98 14.59 -2.89
CA THR A 16 -7.45 14.92 -4.25
C THR A 16 -8.11 13.73 -4.93
N SER A 17 -9.11 14.02 -5.77
CA SER A 17 -9.72 13.05 -6.68
C SER A 17 -9.37 13.32 -8.15
N LYS A 18 -8.60 14.36 -8.43
CA LYS A 18 -8.26 14.77 -9.79
C LYS A 18 -7.14 13.89 -10.36
N ARG A 19 -7.46 13.16 -11.42
CA ARG A 19 -6.53 12.19 -12.03
C ARG A 19 -5.15 12.76 -12.36
N LEU A 20 -5.06 13.98 -12.87
CA LEU A 20 -3.77 14.59 -13.22
C LEU A 20 -2.92 14.90 -11.99
N GLU A 21 -3.55 15.37 -10.90
CA GLU A 21 -2.87 15.60 -9.62
C GLU A 21 -2.38 14.28 -9.01
N LEU A 22 -3.20 13.22 -9.05
CA LEU A 22 -2.80 11.87 -8.61
C LEU A 22 -1.57 11.38 -9.38
N ILE A 23 -1.53 11.54 -10.71
CA ILE A 23 -0.41 11.15 -11.56
C ILE A 23 0.86 11.92 -11.19
N ASP A 24 0.76 13.23 -10.96
CA ASP A 24 1.90 14.07 -10.58
C ASP A 24 2.46 13.67 -9.21
N ILE A 25 1.59 13.49 -8.20
CA ILE A 25 1.99 13.04 -6.85
C ILE A 25 2.68 11.67 -6.92
N LEU A 26 2.09 10.70 -7.63
CA LEU A 26 2.67 9.37 -7.79
C LEU A 26 3.99 9.40 -8.56
N SER A 27 4.12 10.24 -9.59
CA SER A 27 5.36 10.34 -10.34
C SER A 27 6.51 10.86 -9.46
N LYS A 28 6.23 11.80 -8.55
CA LYS A 28 7.20 12.29 -7.56
C LYS A 28 7.59 11.18 -6.57
N LEU A 29 6.60 10.46 -6.03
CA LEU A 29 6.84 9.29 -5.17
C LEU A 29 7.75 8.26 -5.86
N PHE A 30 7.48 7.92 -7.11
CA PHE A 30 8.26 6.94 -7.85
C PHE A 30 9.68 7.42 -8.17
N LYS A 31 9.89 8.72 -8.44
CA LYS A 31 11.23 9.30 -8.61
C LYS A 31 12.09 9.19 -7.35
N GLU A 32 11.48 9.29 -6.18
CA GLU A 32 12.17 9.14 -4.89
C GLU A 32 12.38 7.67 -4.48
N SER A 33 11.70 6.73 -5.16
CA SER A 33 11.78 5.31 -4.86
C SER A 33 12.95 4.64 -5.58
N ASN A 34 13.53 3.61 -4.93
CA ASN A 34 14.51 2.76 -5.59
C ASN A 34 13.83 1.56 -6.30
N ALA A 35 14.59 0.87 -7.16
CA ALA A 35 14.08 -0.25 -7.95
C ALA A 35 13.65 -1.47 -7.11
N GLU A 36 14.15 -1.62 -5.87
CA GLU A 36 13.78 -2.75 -5.00
C GLU A 36 12.49 -2.49 -4.23
N GLU A 37 12.22 -1.22 -3.91
CA GLU A 37 11.04 -0.84 -3.13
C GLU A 37 9.82 -0.52 -4.00
N ILE A 38 10.02 -0.08 -5.25
CA ILE A 38 8.92 0.40 -6.10
C ILE A 38 7.84 -0.66 -6.34
N GLY A 39 8.22 -1.94 -6.47
CA GLY A 39 7.26 -3.03 -6.58
C GLY A 39 6.38 -3.16 -5.34
N LYS A 40 6.98 -3.08 -4.15
CA LYS A 40 6.28 -3.11 -2.86
C LYS A 40 5.35 -1.90 -2.71
N ILE A 41 5.83 -0.72 -3.10
CA ILE A 41 5.01 0.51 -3.11
C ILE A 41 3.79 0.34 -4.01
N CYS A 42 3.94 -0.25 -5.20
CA CYS A 42 2.81 -0.52 -6.09
C CYS A 42 1.76 -1.46 -5.47
N TYR A 43 2.17 -2.48 -4.70
CA TYR A 43 1.23 -3.33 -3.97
C TYR A 43 0.57 -2.59 -2.82
N LEU A 44 1.34 -1.86 -2.01
CA LEU A 44 0.82 -1.08 -0.88
C LEU A 44 -0.17 0.00 -1.32
N LEU A 45 0.05 0.66 -2.47
CA LEU A 45 -0.91 1.59 -3.09
C LEU A 45 -2.26 0.93 -3.43
N GLN A 46 -2.27 -0.38 -3.63
CA GLN A 46 -3.48 -1.19 -3.85
C GLN A 46 -4.04 -1.81 -2.56
N GLY A 47 -3.50 -1.44 -1.40
CA GLY A 47 -3.87 -2.02 -0.10
C GLY A 47 -3.46 -3.48 0.06
N ARG A 48 -2.39 -3.92 -0.61
CA ARG A 48 -1.91 -5.31 -0.61
C ARG A 48 -0.41 -5.39 -0.34
N VAL A 49 0.06 -6.60 -0.09
CA VAL A 49 1.50 -6.91 0.09
C VAL A 49 2.05 -7.82 -1.02
N ALA A 50 1.16 -8.28 -1.92
CA ALA A 50 1.46 -9.19 -3.03
C ALA A 50 0.52 -8.90 -4.22
N PRO A 51 0.79 -9.42 -5.43
CA PRO A 51 -0.10 -9.29 -6.58
C PRO A 51 -1.50 -9.87 -6.32
N PHE A 52 -2.51 -9.39 -7.05
CA PHE A 52 -3.90 -9.82 -6.86
C PHE A 52 -4.17 -11.30 -7.05
N PHE A 53 -3.39 -11.96 -7.89
CA PHE A 53 -3.57 -13.39 -8.17
C PHE A 53 -2.91 -14.31 -7.13
N GLU A 54 -2.07 -13.77 -6.26
CA GLU A 54 -1.52 -14.52 -5.15
C GLU A 54 -2.55 -14.55 -3.99
N PRO A 55 -2.78 -15.73 -3.37
CA PRO A 55 -3.72 -15.88 -2.26
C PRO A 55 -3.18 -15.31 -0.95
N THR A 56 -2.31 -14.32 -1.04
CA THR A 56 -1.66 -13.69 0.10
C THR A 56 -2.53 -12.54 0.61
N GLU A 57 -3.31 -12.81 1.64
CA GLU A 57 -4.14 -11.82 2.33
C GLU A 57 -3.67 -11.63 3.76
N ILE A 58 -3.60 -10.39 4.21
CA ILE A 58 -3.22 -10.08 5.62
C ILE A 58 -4.26 -10.69 6.57
N GLY A 59 -5.54 -10.71 6.17
CA GLY A 59 -6.59 -11.49 6.81
C GLY A 59 -6.79 -11.11 8.28
N MET A 60 -6.94 -9.81 8.58
CA MET A 60 -7.26 -9.29 9.91
C MET A 60 -8.59 -8.53 9.87
N ALA A 61 -9.57 -9.02 10.64
CA ALA A 61 -10.85 -8.35 10.81
C ALA A 61 -10.76 -7.16 11.78
N GLU A 62 -11.75 -6.28 11.76
CA GLU A 62 -11.84 -5.08 12.61
C GLU A 62 -11.58 -5.38 14.10
N ALA A 63 -12.11 -6.49 14.60
CA ALA A 63 -11.94 -6.90 16.00
C ALA A 63 -10.46 -7.18 16.37
N MET A 64 -9.69 -7.75 15.44
CA MET A 64 -8.25 -8.00 15.60
C MET A 64 -7.45 -6.72 15.51
N ILE A 65 -7.81 -5.84 14.58
CA ILE A 65 -7.20 -4.51 14.42
C ILE A 65 -7.43 -3.68 15.70
N ALA A 66 -8.67 -3.63 16.20
CA ALA A 66 -8.98 -2.92 17.45
C ALA A 66 -8.15 -3.44 18.64
N GLN A 67 -7.94 -4.75 18.71
CA GLN A 67 -7.12 -5.36 19.77
C GLN A 67 -5.63 -5.02 19.59
N ALA A 68 -5.10 -5.05 18.37
CA ALA A 68 -3.71 -4.69 18.09
C ALA A 68 -3.43 -3.22 18.40
N VAL A 69 -4.34 -2.32 18.01
CA VAL A 69 -4.27 -0.88 18.30
C VAL A 69 -4.34 -0.62 19.81
N ALA A 70 -5.28 -1.26 20.51
CA ALA A 70 -5.41 -1.14 21.95
C ALA A 70 -4.11 -1.54 22.69
N ARG A 71 -3.53 -2.67 22.29
CA ARG A 71 -2.26 -3.18 22.85
C ARG A 71 -1.06 -2.29 22.49
N ALA A 72 -1.04 -1.70 21.30
CA ALA A 72 0.05 -0.83 20.85
C ALA A 72 0.08 0.49 21.61
N PHE A 73 -1.09 1.05 21.93
CA PHE A 73 -1.25 2.39 22.49
C PHE A 73 -1.81 2.41 23.93
N GLU A 74 -1.64 1.28 24.67
CA GLU A 74 -1.89 1.16 26.09
C GLU A 74 -3.31 1.62 26.50
N THR A 75 -4.30 1.15 25.72
CA THR A 75 -5.72 1.44 25.96
C THR A 75 -6.53 0.15 25.86
N ASP A 76 -7.82 0.22 26.12
CA ASP A 76 -8.73 -0.91 25.97
C ASP A 76 -9.41 -0.91 24.59
N LYS A 77 -9.86 -2.10 24.16
CA LYS A 77 -10.52 -2.31 22.87
C LYS A 77 -11.78 -1.46 22.68
N ASN A 78 -12.55 -1.24 23.75
CA ASN A 78 -13.80 -0.47 23.65
C ASN A 78 -13.51 1.02 23.38
N SER A 79 -12.46 1.54 23.98
CA SER A 79 -11.96 2.90 23.71
C SER A 79 -11.54 3.06 22.24
N VAL A 80 -10.85 2.08 21.64
CA VAL A 80 -10.52 2.09 20.20
C VAL A 80 -11.79 2.06 19.35
N LEU A 81 -12.75 1.19 19.66
CA LEU A 81 -14.01 1.09 18.93
C LEU A 81 -14.87 2.36 19.05
N LYS A 82 -14.84 3.03 20.21
CA LYS A 82 -15.49 4.33 20.39
C LYS A 82 -14.89 5.38 19.49
N LEU A 83 -13.55 5.53 19.45
CA LEU A 83 -12.85 6.45 18.57
C LEU A 83 -13.10 6.12 17.09
N TYR A 84 -13.15 4.85 16.73
CA TYR A 84 -13.50 4.44 15.37
C TYR A 84 -14.90 4.91 14.96
N ARG A 85 -15.91 4.76 15.85
CA ARG A 85 -17.29 5.26 15.58
C ARG A 85 -17.34 6.78 15.44
N GLU A 86 -16.56 7.49 16.24
CA GLU A 86 -16.48 8.95 16.20
C GLU A 86 -15.80 9.47 14.93
N LYS A 87 -14.73 8.79 14.48
CA LYS A 87 -13.90 9.23 13.34
C LYS A 87 -14.28 8.60 12.00
N GLY A 88 -15.07 7.53 12.00
CA GLY A 88 -15.48 6.80 10.81
C GLY A 88 -14.36 5.99 10.13
N ASN A 89 -13.14 5.95 10.69
CA ASN A 89 -12.00 5.25 10.12
C ASN A 89 -11.05 4.75 11.21
N PHE A 90 -10.65 3.47 11.14
CA PHE A 90 -9.73 2.85 12.11
C PHE A 90 -8.33 3.48 12.11
N GLY A 91 -7.83 3.84 10.95
CA GLY A 91 -6.53 4.50 10.82
C GLY A 91 -6.52 5.84 11.54
N LEU A 92 -7.57 6.67 11.39
CA LEU A 92 -7.70 7.93 12.10
C LEU A 92 -7.84 7.76 13.62
N ALA A 93 -8.53 6.71 14.06
CA ALA A 93 -8.63 6.38 15.49
C ALA A 93 -7.25 5.99 16.06
N ALA A 94 -6.52 5.13 15.35
CA ALA A 94 -5.19 4.69 15.74
C ALA A 94 -4.16 5.83 15.71
N GLN A 95 -4.21 6.70 14.69
CA GLN A 95 -3.38 7.90 14.61
C GLN A 95 -3.56 8.79 15.83
N SER A 96 -4.80 9.06 16.23
CA SER A 96 -5.08 9.92 17.40
C SER A 96 -4.56 9.35 18.71
N LEU A 97 -4.56 8.02 18.86
CA LEU A 97 -3.97 7.35 20.02
C LEU A 97 -2.44 7.43 19.97
N ALA A 98 -1.84 7.25 18.80
CA ALA A 98 -0.41 7.39 18.61
C ALA A 98 0.08 8.82 18.89
N ASP A 99 -0.63 9.84 18.38
CA ASP A 99 -0.34 11.25 18.65
C ASP A 99 -0.38 11.56 20.14
N ARG A 100 -1.45 11.13 20.81
CA ARG A 100 -1.60 11.33 22.27
C ARG A 100 -0.44 10.72 23.04
N LEU A 101 -0.08 9.48 22.73
CA LEU A 101 0.98 8.78 23.46
C LEU A 101 2.34 9.40 23.20
N GLN A 102 2.65 9.81 21.96
CA GLN A 102 3.92 10.49 21.63
C GLN A 102 4.01 11.91 22.20
N THR A 103 2.88 12.54 22.49
CA THR A 103 2.85 13.85 23.16
C THR A 103 3.12 13.70 24.66
N THR A 104 2.66 12.61 25.28
CA THR A 104 2.85 12.35 26.72
C THR A 104 4.14 11.63 27.03
N ASP A 105 4.64 10.79 26.11
CA ASP A 105 5.89 10.03 26.24
C ASP A 105 6.94 10.48 25.19
N HIS A 106 7.76 11.42 25.59
CA HIS A 106 8.85 11.96 24.73
C HIS A 106 9.93 10.92 24.45
N SER A 107 10.14 9.91 25.30
CA SER A 107 11.12 8.85 25.08
C SER A 107 10.70 7.97 23.90
N ARG A 108 9.42 7.64 23.81
CA ARG A 108 8.83 6.90 22.68
C ARG A 108 8.93 7.68 21.36
N LYS A 109 8.60 8.97 21.39
CA LYS A 109 8.76 9.83 20.21
C LYS A 109 10.20 9.83 19.71
N LYS A 110 11.17 10.03 20.62
CA LYS A 110 12.60 10.01 20.30
C LYS A 110 13.04 8.66 19.71
N ALA A 111 12.54 7.54 20.24
CA ALA A 111 12.86 6.21 19.73
C ALA A 111 12.35 6.01 18.30
N VAL A 112 11.11 6.42 18.00
CA VAL A 112 10.52 6.35 16.65
C VAL A 112 11.30 7.25 15.67
N ASP A 113 11.62 8.47 16.06
CA ASP A 113 12.34 9.43 15.21
C ASP A 113 13.80 9.02 14.95
N SER A 114 14.46 8.33 15.91
CA SER A 114 15.85 7.91 15.78
C SER A 114 16.05 6.66 14.90
N SER A 115 15.04 5.82 14.78
CA SER A 115 15.08 4.59 13.96
C SER A 115 13.80 4.37 13.16
N PRO A 116 13.53 5.25 12.18
CA PRO A 116 12.31 5.16 11.39
C PRO A 116 12.34 3.95 10.47
N LEU A 117 11.26 3.15 10.48
CA LEU A 117 11.12 1.98 9.62
C LEU A 117 11.05 2.36 8.14
N THR A 118 11.68 1.54 7.31
CA THR A 118 11.61 1.63 5.84
C THR A 118 10.33 0.98 5.29
N VAL A 119 9.97 1.33 4.05
CA VAL A 119 8.89 0.67 3.30
C VAL A 119 9.10 -0.84 3.23
N SER A 120 10.35 -1.28 3.01
CA SER A 120 10.68 -2.69 2.93
C SER A 120 10.46 -3.43 4.24
N GLU A 121 10.82 -2.84 5.38
CA GLU A 121 10.62 -3.43 6.71
C GLU A 121 9.13 -3.54 7.06
N VAL A 122 8.35 -2.48 6.82
CA VAL A 122 6.90 -2.50 7.05
C VAL A 122 6.22 -3.53 6.15
N CYS A 123 6.54 -3.55 4.86
CA CYS A 123 6.00 -4.53 3.91
C CYS A 123 6.34 -5.97 4.33
N SER A 124 7.57 -6.22 4.77
CA SER A 124 8.01 -7.54 5.26
C SER A 124 7.24 -7.97 6.50
N LYS A 125 6.96 -7.05 7.43
CA LYS A 125 6.14 -7.34 8.62
C LYS A 125 4.68 -7.61 8.28
N LEU A 126 4.10 -6.87 7.35
CA LEU A 126 2.74 -7.14 6.87
C LEU A 126 2.66 -8.49 6.14
N LEU A 127 3.68 -8.85 5.37
CA LEU A 127 3.77 -10.16 4.71
C LEU A 127 3.94 -11.30 5.73
N GLU A 128 4.73 -11.10 6.79
CA GLU A 128 4.85 -12.04 7.92
C GLU A 128 3.48 -12.28 8.56
N ILE A 129 2.71 -11.21 8.82
CA ILE A 129 1.34 -11.32 9.35
C ILE A 129 0.43 -12.10 8.38
N ALA A 130 0.53 -11.87 7.08
CA ALA A 130 -0.26 -12.59 6.07
C ALA A 130 0.04 -14.10 6.07
N ASN A 131 1.28 -14.48 6.32
CA ASN A 131 1.74 -15.87 6.26
C ASN A 131 1.48 -16.69 7.55
N PHE A 132 1.00 -16.07 8.63
CA PHE A 132 0.65 -16.84 9.82
C PHE A 132 -0.55 -17.75 9.57
N SER A 133 -0.41 -19.02 9.88
CA SER A 133 -1.43 -20.07 9.74
C SER A 133 -1.40 -21.02 10.96
N GLY A 134 -2.45 -21.82 11.11
CA GLY A 134 -2.56 -22.83 12.17
C GLY A 134 -2.98 -22.25 13.52
N GLU A 135 -2.76 -23.00 14.59
CA GLU A 135 -3.17 -22.66 15.95
C GLU A 135 -2.46 -21.40 16.47
N GLY A 136 -3.18 -20.58 17.20
CA GLY A 136 -2.67 -19.32 17.75
C GLY A 136 -2.45 -18.19 16.73
N THR A 137 -2.89 -18.35 15.48
CA THR A 137 -2.72 -17.36 14.41
C THR A 137 -3.25 -15.97 14.77
N VAL A 138 -4.42 -15.90 15.44
CA VAL A 138 -5.02 -14.61 15.84
C VAL A 138 -4.09 -13.85 16.78
N GLU A 139 -3.58 -14.50 17.83
CA GLU A 139 -2.69 -13.86 18.79
C GLU A 139 -1.36 -13.44 18.16
N LYS A 140 -0.80 -14.28 17.27
CA LYS A 140 0.42 -13.95 16.52
C LYS A 140 0.21 -12.72 15.64
N LYS A 141 -0.87 -12.67 14.86
CA LYS A 141 -1.21 -11.52 14.02
C LYS A 141 -1.40 -10.24 14.81
N VAL A 142 -2.20 -10.30 15.89
CA VAL A 142 -2.44 -9.16 16.78
C VAL A 142 -1.15 -8.69 17.44
N GLY A 143 -0.35 -9.60 17.97
CA GLY A 143 0.93 -9.28 18.60
C GLY A 143 1.91 -8.63 17.62
N THR A 144 2.11 -9.23 16.45
CA THR A 144 3.04 -8.71 15.44
C THR A 144 2.62 -7.34 14.92
N LEU A 145 1.31 -7.13 14.66
CA LEU A 145 0.82 -5.81 14.26
C LEU A 145 1.01 -4.78 15.39
N SER A 146 0.69 -5.14 16.64
CA SER A 146 0.90 -4.27 17.80
C SER A 146 2.35 -3.82 17.92
N GLU A 147 3.32 -4.73 17.81
CA GLU A 147 4.75 -4.40 17.86
C GLU A 147 5.20 -3.54 16.68
N LEU A 148 4.63 -3.75 15.50
CA LEU A 148 4.87 -2.88 14.34
C LEU A 148 4.37 -1.46 14.62
N LEU A 149 3.12 -1.30 15.08
CA LEU A 149 2.51 0.00 15.35
C LEU A 149 3.25 0.83 16.41
N LYS A 150 3.85 0.16 17.42
CA LYS A 150 4.65 0.84 18.44
C LYS A 150 5.88 1.57 17.89
N LYS A 151 6.39 1.11 16.74
CA LYS A 151 7.62 1.63 16.10
C LYS A 151 7.34 2.66 15.00
N LEU A 152 6.10 3.00 14.77
CA LEU A 152 5.67 3.90 13.70
C LEU A 152 5.28 5.28 14.24
N ASP A 153 5.52 6.30 13.43
CA ASP A 153 4.95 7.63 13.63
C ASP A 153 3.43 7.62 13.36
N PRO A 154 2.68 8.62 13.87
CA PRO A 154 1.22 8.63 13.77
C PRO A 154 0.65 8.59 12.35
N VAL A 155 1.32 9.23 11.37
CA VAL A 155 0.89 9.19 9.97
C VAL A 155 1.04 7.78 9.41
N SER A 156 2.19 7.15 9.66
CA SER A 156 2.43 5.76 9.28
C SER A 156 1.44 4.79 9.92
N VAL A 157 1.10 4.98 11.20
CA VAL A 157 0.10 4.20 11.93
C VAL A 157 -1.25 4.23 11.23
N LYS A 158 -1.73 5.41 10.83
CA LYS A 158 -3.00 5.57 10.09
C LYS A 158 -3.07 4.64 8.88
N HIS A 159 -2.05 4.68 8.05
CA HIS A 159 -2.05 3.95 6.78
C HIS A 159 -1.82 2.45 6.99
N VAL A 160 -0.91 2.06 7.88
CA VAL A 160 -0.65 0.64 8.19
C VAL A 160 -1.90 -0.06 8.75
N VAL A 161 -2.71 0.63 9.55
CA VAL A 161 -3.98 0.09 10.07
C VAL A 161 -5.03 -0.09 8.97
N ASN A 162 -5.08 0.81 7.99
CA ASN A 162 -6.06 0.76 6.90
C ASN A 162 -5.74 -0.31 5.82
N ILE A 163 -4.47 -0.73 5.68
CA ILE A 163 -4.07 -1.74 4.69
C ILE A 163 -4.76 -3.11 4.94
N PRO A 164 -4.67 -3.74 6.12
CA PRO A 164 -5.31 -5.03 6.39
C PRO A 164 -6.84 -5.01 6.26
N LEU A 165 -7.44 -3.86 6.48
CA LEU A 165 -8.90 -3.66 6.40
C LEU A 165 -9.39 -3.40 4.97
N GLY A 166 -8.50 -3.20 4.00
CA GLY A 166 -8.87 -2.80 2.65
C GLY A 166 -9.54 -1.42 2.57
N THR A 167 -9.34 -0.58 3.60
CA THR A 167 -9.95 0.76 3.70
C THR A 167 -9.03 1.89 3.26
N LEU A 168 -7.88 1.56 2.67
CA LEU A 168 -6.98 2.52 2.06
C LEU A 168 -7.59 3.01 0.74
N ARG A 169 -8.23 4.19 0.77
CA ARG A 169 -8.99 4.75 -0.36
C ARG A 169 -8.21 5.86 -1.05
N LEU A 170 -7.19 5.50 -1.81
CA LEU A 170 -6.33 6.47 -2.52
C LEU A 170 -6.88 6.89 -3.90
N GLY A 171 -7.98 6.32 -4.37
CA GLY A 171 -8.55 6.63 -5.69
C GLY A 171 -7.69 6.23 -6.88
N ILE A 172 -6.74 5.29 -6.69
CA ILE A 172 -5.69 4.95 -7.66
C ILE A 172 -6.00 3.61 -8.31
N GLY A 173 -6.16 3.62 -9.64
CA GLY A 173 -6.23 2.41 -10.46
C GLY A 173 -4.94 2.10 -11.19
N GLY A 174 -4.82 0.88 -11.73
CA GLY A 174 -3.67 0.45 -12.53
C GLY A 174 -3.26 1.43 -13.62
N PRO A 175 -4.19 1.96 -14.44
CA PRO A 175 -3.87 2.96 -15.47
C PRO A 175 -3.19 4.22 -14.94
N THR A 176 -3.60 4.71 -13.76
CA THR A 176 -2.99 5.88 -13.10
C THR A 176 -1.56 5.58 -12.66
N VAL A 177 -1.31 4.39 -12.12
CA VAL A 177 0.04 3.95 -11.74
C VAL A 177 0.94 3.84 -12.96
N LEU A 178 0.47 3.24 -14.06
CA LEU A 178 1.25 3.10 -15.31
C LEU A 178 1.60 4.45 -15.94
N ASP A 179 0.64 5.40 -15.98
CA ASP A 179 0.89 6.78 -16.41
C ASP A 179 1.99 7.43 -15.54
N SER A 180 1.92 7.23 -14.23
CA SER A 180 2.86 7.82 -13.27
C SER A 180 4.25 7.21 -13.36
N LEU A 181 4.38 5.90 -13.61
CA LEU A 181 5.65 5.22 -13.84
C LEU A 181 6.34 5.76 -15.11
N SER A 182 5.57 5.92 -16.20
CA SER A 182 6.07 6.51 -17.44
C SER A 182 6.57 7.94 -17.21
N LEU A 183 5.75 8.77 -16.57
CA LEU A 183 6.09 10.17 -16.28
C LEU A 183 7.30 10.27 -15.35
N ALA A 184 7.41 9.39 -14.35
CA ALA A 184 8.52 9.41 -13.39
C ALA A 184 9.88 9.16 -14.04
N LYS A 185 9.96 8.21 -14.97
CA LYS A 185 11.23 7.75 -15.55
C LYS A 185 11.52 8.28 -16.95
N HIS A 186 10.50 8.64 -17.71
CA HIS A 186 10.64 9.11 -19.09
C HIS A 186 10.29 10.60 -19.25
N GLY A 187 9.54 11.18 -18.32
CA GLY A 187 9.14 12.57 -18.38
C GLY A 187 7.78 12.83 -19.07
N ASP A 188 7.20 11.80 -19.69
CA ASP A 188 5.87 11.83 -20.29
C ASP A 188 5.15 10.48 -20.16
N LYS A 189 3.97 10.34 -20.81
CA LYS A 189 3.14 9.12 -20.76
C LYS A 189 3.30 8.20 -21.96
N THR A 190 4.25 8.45 -22.85
CA THR A 190 4.40 7.73 -24.12
C THR A 190 4.77 6.26 -23.94
N LEU A 191 5.39 5.90 -22.81
CA LEU A 191 5.73 4.50 -22.51
C LEU A 191 4.58 3.69 -21.91
N ARG A 192 3.43 4.33 -21.59
CA ARG A 192 2.28 3.65 -21.00
C ARG A 192 1.82 2.41 -21.77
N PRO A 193 1.66 2.41 -23.11
CA PRO A 193 1.17 1.24 -23.84
C PRO A 193 2.07 0.01 -23.64
N ILE A 194 3.40 0.23 -23.55
CA ILE A 194 4.38 -0.85 -23.33
C ILE A 194 4.28 -1.40 -21.91
N LEU A 195 4.14 -0.51 -20.93
CA LEU A 195 3.95 -0.90 -19.52
C LEU A 195 2.63 -1.65 -19.34
N GLU A 196 1.56 -1.22 -20.02
CA GLU A 196 0.24 -1.83 -19.98
C GLU A 196 0.23 -3.22 -20.64
N ASP A 197 0.90 -3.41 -21.76
CA ASP A 197 1.07 -4.72 -22.41
C ASP A 197 1.77 -5.71 -21.45
N ALA A 198 2.86 -5.30 -20.79
CA ALA A 198 3.54 -6.14 -19.82
C ALA A 198 2.65 -6.43 -18.58
N TYR A 199 1.87 -5.45 -18.12
CA TYR A 199 0.92 -5.64 -17.03
C TYR A 199 -0.22 -6.58 -17.43
N ASN A 200 -0.73 -6.49 -18.65
CA ASN A 200 -1.76 -7.40 -19.17
C ASN A 200 -1.25 -8.84 -19.25
N LYS A 201 0.02 -9.05 -19.59
CA LYS A 201 0.66 -10.38 -19.67
C LYS A 201 0.96 -11.01 -18.31
N THR A 202 1.09 -10.22 -17.25
CA THR A 202 1.57 -10.71 -15.94
C THR A 202 0.60 -10.51 -14.80
N SER A 203 -0.41 -9.67 -14.97
CA SER A 203 -1.31 -9.20 -13.89
C SER A 203 -0.59 -8.64 -12.65
N ASP A 204 0.69 -8.28 -12.79
CA ASP A 204 1.61 -7.95 -11.70
C ASP A 204 2.20 -6.56 -11.89
N LEU A 205 1.53 -5.56 -11.28
CA LEU A 205 1.92 -4.16 -11.39
C LEU A 205 3.28 -3.89 -10.72
N GLY A 206 3.55 -4.56 -9.59
CA GLY A 206 4.82 -4.44 -8.87
C GLY A 206 5.99 -5.00 -9.67
N PHE A 207 5.82 -6.13 -10.33
CA PHE A 207 6.81 -6.72 -11.23
C PHE A 207 7.12 -5.79 -12.41
N VAL A 208 6.10 -5.21 -13.05
CA VAL A 208 6.29 -4.27 -14.17
C VAL A 208 7.05 -3.04 -13.71
N ALA A 209 6.66 -2.44 -12.57
CA ALA A 209 7.34 -1.28 -12.01
C ALA A 209 8.81 -1.58 -11.67
N GLN A 210 9.08 -2.70 -11.00
CA GLN A 210 10.42 -3.12 -10.64
C GLN A 210 11.29 -3.38 -11.87
N THR A 211 10.77 -4.11 -12.87
CA THR A 211 11.47 -4.39 -14.12
C THR A 211 11.82 -3.10 -14.87
N PHE A 212 10.86 -2.17 -14.93
CA PHE A 212 11.07 -0.88 -15.59
C PHE A 212 12.15 -0.04 -14.88
N PHE A 213 12.12 0.03 -13.57
CA PHE A 213 13.08 0.84 -12.80
C PHE A 213 14.48 0.21 -12.75
N LYS A 214 14.57 -1.11 -12.65
CA LYS A 214 15.84 -1.85 -12.58
C LYS A 214 16.52 -1.97 -13.94
N SER A 215 15.77 -2.31 -14.99
CA SER A 215 16.31 -2.78 -16.28
C SER A 215 15.85 -1.95 -17.47
N GLY A 216 14.98 -0.95 -17.27
CA GLY A 216 14.52 -0.03 -18.31
C GLY A 216 13.42 -0.63 -19.21
N ILE A 217 12.94 0.21 -20.13
CA ILE A 217 11.79 -0.13 -21.00
C ILE A 217 12.08 -1.28 -21.96
N GLY A 218 13.35 -1.47 -22.37
CA GLY A 218 13.76 -2.58 -23.23
C GLY A 218 13.52 -3.95 -22.59
N ALA A 219 13.69 -4.06 -21.25
CA ALA A 219 13.38 -5.27 -20.51
C ALA A 219 11.87 -5.49 -20.39
N VAL A 220 11.10 -4.42 -20.17
CA VAL A 220 9.63 -4.48 -20.10
C VAL A 220 9.04 -4.95 -21.45
N LYS A 221 9.52 -4.44 -22.59
CA LYS A 221 9.11 -4.89 -23.93
C LYS A 221 9.32 -6.39 -24.15
N LYS A 222 10.31 -6.98 -23.51
CA LYS A 222 10.64 -8.42 -23.62
C LYS A 222 9.81 -9.30 -22.69
N THR A 223 8.89 -8.71 -21.90
CA THR A 223 8.03 -9.48 -20.99
C THR A 223 7.16 -10.45 -21.80
N LYS A 224 7.28 -11.74 -21.47
CA LYS A 224 6.49 -12.83 -22.04
C LYS A 224 5.44 -13.31 -21.05
N LEU A 225 4.51 -14.13 -21.53
CA LEU A 225 3.62 -14.88 -20.65
C LEU A 225 4.45 -15.78 -19.72
N ILE A 226 4.11 -15.77 -18.44
CA ILE A 226 4.83 -16.52 -17.41
C ILE A 226 3.85 -17.56 -16.83
N VAL A 227 4.22 -18.83 -16.84
CA VAL A 227 3.42 -19.88 -16.22
C VAL A 227 3.20 -19.56 -14.75
N GLY A 228 1.95 -19.66 -14.29
CA GLY A 228 1.55 -19.28 -12.93
C GLY A 228 1.17 -17.81 -12.74
N LYS A 229 1.37 -16.95 -13.74
CA LYS A 229 0.84 -15.57 -13.72
C LYS A 229 -0.35 -15.46 -14.67
N PRO A 230 -1.54 -15.05 -14.20
CA PRO A 230 -2.71 -14.92 -15.06
C PRO A 230 -2.56 -13.72 -16.02
N VAL A 231 -3.13 -13.88 -17.19
CA VAL A 231 -3.31 -12.77 -18.14
C VAL A 231 -4.52 -11.97 -17.68
N ARG A 232 -4.44 -10.65 -17.76
CA ARG A 232 -5.60 -9.80 -17.46
C ARG A 232 -6.65 -9.95 -18.54
N PRO A 233 -7.94 -10.10 -18.16
CA PRO A 233 -9.01 -10.09 -19.15
C PRO A 233 -9.07 -8.73 -19.85
N ALA A 234 -9.25 -8.73 -21.16
CA ALA A 234 -9.62 -7.52 -21.87
C ALA A 234 -11.06 -7.14 -21.49
N LEU A 235 -11.28 -5.86 -21.22
CA LEU A 235 -12.64 -5.37 -21.08
C LEU A 235 -13.26 -5.30 -22.49
N ALA A 236 -14.46 -5.85 -22.64
CA ALA A 236 -15.25 -5.66 -23.86
C ALA A 236 -15.58 -4.16 -24.01
N GLU A 237 -15.33 -3.62 -25.18
CA GLU A 237 -15.73 -2.26 -25.50
C GLU A 237 -17.26 -2.25 -25.72
N ARG A 238 -17.92 -1.28 -25.11
CA ARG A 238 -19.36 -1.12 -25.31
C ARG A 238 -19.59 -0.41 -26.64
N LEU A 239 -20.06 -1.13 -27.61
CA LEU A 239 -20.47 -0.54 -28.89
C LEU A 239 -21.84 0.12 -28.76
N PRO A 240 -22.06 1.28 -29.42
CA PRO A 240 -23.32 2.00 -29.34
C PRO A 240 -24.45 1.29 -30.08
N SER A 241 -24.15 0.45 -31.10
CA SER A 241 -25.12 -0.35 -31.85
C SER A 241 -24.58 -1.71 -32.28
N ALA A 242 -25.46 -2.62 -32.67
CA ALA A 242 -25.08 -3.93 -33.20
C ALA A 242 -24.46 -3.84 -34.61
N GLU A 243 -24.69 -2.74 -35.33
CA GLU A 243 -24.12 -2.52 -36.67
C GLU A 243 -22.65 -2.12 -36.63
N GLU A 244 -22.14 -1.69 -35.46
CA GLU A 244 -20.71 -1.36 -35.25
C GLU A 244 -19.89 -2.55 -34.72
N ALA A 245 -20.52 -3.72 -34.53
CA ALA A 245 -19.88 -4.94 -34.07
C ALA A 245 -19.33 -5.78 -35.24
#